data_6fac6b5e90b87296b5c72f2fc56eb7db
#
_entry.id   6fac6b5e90b87296b5c72f2fc56eb7db
#
_cell.length_a   1.000
_cell.length_b   1.000
_cell.length_c   1.000
_cell.angle_alpha   90.00
_cell.angle_beta   90.00
_cell.angle_gamma   90.00
#
_symmetry.space_group_name_H-M   'P 1'
#
loop_
_entity.id
_entity.type
_entity.pdbx_description
1 polymer ?
#
loop_
_entity_poly.entity_id
_entity_poly.type
_entity_poly.pdbx_seq_one_letter_code
_entity_poly.pdbx_strand_id
1 'polypeptide(L)'
;MNLFDLFVKIGVDDQASDKIAELSSKLGNGLKTAAKIGAAAVGAAAAGITALTTAAVNNYAEYEQLVGGVETLFKQSADVVQQYAANAYKTAGMSANEYMETVTSFSASLLQSLDGDTAAAAEYADRAITDMADNANKMGTDIESIQNAYQGFAKQNYTMLDNLKLGYGGTKEEMERLLADAEKISGIEYDISSYADITEAIHVVQTEMGI
;
A
#
# COMPACT_ATOMS: atom_id res chain seq x y z
N MET A 1 1.25 12.06 25.37
CA MET A 1 0.49 11.79 24.13
C MET A 1 1.54 11.69 23.04
N ASN A 2 1.67 10.54 22.43
CA ASN A 2 2.68 10.24 21.42
C ASN A 2 2.25 10.90 20.09
N LEU A 3 3.20 11.32 19.24
CA LEU A 3 2.90 11.93 17.93
C LEU A 3 2.00 11.00 17.08
N PHE A 4 2.19 9.70 17.24
CA PHE A 4 1.40 8.65 16.60
C PHE A 4 -0.07 8.63 17.04
N ASP A 5 -0.34 8.82 18.35
CA ASP A 5 -1.71 8.94 18.87
C ASP A 5 -2.42 10.19 18.35
N LEU A 6 -1.65 11.22 17.99
CA LEU A 6 -2.17 12.44 17.39
C LEU A 6 -2.60 12.22 15.93
N PHE A 7 -1.81 11.47 15.14
CA PHE A 7 -2.14 11.15 13.75
C PHE A 7 -3.38 10.24 13.64
N VAL A 8 -3.49 9.20 14.47
CA VAL A 8 -4.65 8.31 14.51
C VAL A 8 -5.92 9.04 14.93
N LYS A 9 -5.82 10.04 15.83
CA LYS A 9 -6.96 10.81 16.31
C LYS A 9 -7.45 11.89 15.34
N ILE A 10 -6.58 12.40 14.46
CA ILE A 10 -6.93 13.38 13.42
C ILE A 10 -7.67 12.70 12.24
N GLY A 11 -7.42 11.40 11.97
CA GLY A 11 -8.03 10.65 10.86
C GLY A 11 -9.47 10.19 11.10
N VAL A 12 -10.06 10.43 12.27
CA VAL A 12 -11.39 9.89 12.64
C VAL A 12 -12.46 10.97 12.91
N ASP A 13 -12.12 12.26 12.85
CA ASP A 13 -13.07 13.32 13.30
C ASP A 13 -13.19 14.46 12.26
N ASP A 14 -14.40 14.72 11.82
CA ASP A 14 -14.79 15.79 10.87
C ASP A 14 -14.39 17.22 11.33
N GLN A 15 -13.78 17.33 12.52
CA GLN A 15 -13.25 18.56 13.11
C GLN A 15 -11.73 18.75 12.89
N ALA A 16 -11.12 18.03 11.94
CA ALA A 16 -9.69 18.06 11.71
C ALA A 16 -9.18 19.47 11.38
N SER A 17 -9.92 20.24 10.59
CA SER A 17 -9.55 21.62 10.24
C SER A 17 -9.49 22.56 11.44
N ASP A 18 -10.43 22.45 12.37
CA ASP A 18 -10.46 23.28 13.58
C ASP A 18 -9.34 22.90 14.56
N LYS A 19 -9.06 21.61 14.69
CA LYS A 19 -7.97 21.09 15.52
C LYS A 19 -6.58 21.41 14.95
N ILE A 20 -6.42 21.41 13.62
CA ILE A 20 -5.18 21.86 12.97
C ILE A 20 -4.98 23.36 13.18
N ALA A 21 -6.03 24.17 13.07
CA ALA A 21 -5.98 25.60 13.35
C ALA A 21 -5.65 25.90 14.82
N GLU A 22 -6.22 25.14 15.75
CA GLU A 22 -5.94 25.25 17.19
C GLU A 22 -4.50 24.81 17.52
N LEU A 23 -4.00 23.72 16.93
CA LEU A 23 -2.64 23.24 17.09
C LEU A 23 -1.62 24.23 16.52
N SER A 24 -1.92 24.78 15.33
CA SER A 24 -1.12 25.83 14.69
C SER A 24 -1.06 27.09 15.55
N SER A 25 -2.17 27.48 16.17
CA SER A 25 -2.25 28.61 17.09
C SER A 25 -1.47 28.36 18.40
N LYS A 26 -1.59 27.17 18.98
CA LYS A 26 -0.84 26.77 20.18
C LYS A 26 0.66 26.68 19.94
N LEU A 27 1.08 26.16 18.80
CA LEU A 27 2.47 26.12 18.36
C LEU A 27 3.01 27.51 18.06
N GLY A 28 2.22 28.37 17.39
CA GLY A 28 2.57 29.77 17.14
C GLY A 28 2.75 30.60 18.43
N ASN A 29 1.94 30.35 19.45
CA ASN A 29 2.06 31.01 20.75
C ASN A 29 3.23 30.46 21.56
N GLY A 30 3.52 29.15 21.49
CA GLY A 30 4.72 28.55 22.07
C GLY A 30 6.01 29.12 21.48
N LEU A 31 6.03 29.31 20.16
CA LEU A 31 7.14 29.91 19.41
C LEU A 31 7.35 31.39 19.75
N LYS A 32 6.28 32.17 19.94
CA LYS A 32 6.38 33.59 20.41
C LYS A 32 7.01 33.69 21.81
N THR A 33 6.78 32.69 22.64
CA THR A 33 7.37 32.60 23.98
C THR A 33 8.86 32.21 23.91
N ALA A 34 9.22 31.29 23.01
CA ALA A 34 10.61 30.90 22.74
C ALA A 34 11.43 32.00 22.04
N ALA A 35 10.76 32.86 21.22
CA ALA A 35 11.41 34.00 20.56
C ALA A 35 12.03 35.03 21.49
N LYS A 36 11.63 35.05 22.75
CA LYS A 36 12.27 35.88 23.80
C LYS A 36 13.64 35.36 24.26
N ILE A 37 14.05 34.14 23.81
CA ILE A 37 15.26 33.45 24.30
C ILE A 37 16.41 33.45 23.25
N GLY A 38 16.17 33.80 21.97
CA GLY A 38 17.25 33.93 21.00
C GLY A 38 16.78 33.94 19.54
N ALA A 39 16.94 35.06 18.86
CA ALA A 39 16.38 35.31 17.52
C ALA A 39 16.93 34.38 16.38
N ALA A 40 18.11 33.79 16.54
CA ALA A 40 18.75 32.97 15.49
C ALA A 40 18.24 31.50 15.47
N ALA A 41 17.83 30.96 16.63
CA ALA A 41 17.31 29.59 16.71
C ALA A 41 15.83 29.49 16.29
N VAL A 42 15.08 30.59 16.33
CA VAL A 42 13.65 30.65 16.04
C VAL A 42 13.33 30.55 14.54
N GLY A 43 14.18 31.07 13.68
CA GLY A 43 13.99 31.01 12.22
C GLY A 43 14.05 29.57 11.68
N ALA A 44 14.99 28.76 12.16
CA ALA A 44 15.13 27.36 11.77
C ALA A 44 14.00 26.48 12.34
N ALA A 45 13.58 26.74 13.58
CA ALA A 45 12.48 25.99 14.19
C ALA A 45 11.12 26.32 13.53
N ALA A 46 10.87 27.61 13.20
CA ALA A 46 9.64 28.02 12.51
C ALA A 46 9.55 27.43 11.10
N ALA A 47 10.66 27.43 10.35
CA ALA A 47 10.70 26.78 9.03
C ALA A 47 10.48 25.26 9.12
N GLY A 48 11.04 24.59 10.12
CA GLY A 48 10.84 23.16 10.36
C GLY A 48 9.39 22.81 10.71
N ILE A 49 8.73 23.62 11.53
CA ILE A 49 7.33 23.38 11.92
C ILE A 49 6.38 23.65 10.74
N THR A 50 6.65 24.69 9.92
CA THR A 50 5.86 24.95 8.72
C THR A 50 6.00 23.82 7.71
N ALA A 51 7.21 23.29 7.52
CA ALA A 51 7.44 22.14 6.64
C ALA A 51 6.71 20.88 7.13
N LEU A 52 6.73 20.60 8.43
CA LEU A 52 6.03 19.46 9.05
C LEU A 52 4.51 19.59 8.93
N THR A 53 3.94 20.78 9.15
CA THR A 53 2.49 20.99 9.00
C THR A 53 2.05 20.90 7.55
N THR A 54 2.83 21.42 6.60
CA THR A 54 2.54 21.29 5.17
C THR A 54 2.60 19.82 4.73
N ALA A 55 3.63 19.07 5.15
CA ALA A 55 3.74 17.64 4.85
C ALA A 55 2.57 16.84 5.45
N ALA A 56 2.16 17.14 6.69
CA ALA A 56 1.03 16.48 7.33
C ALA A 56 -0.30 16.76 6.62
N VAL A 57 -0.53 18.00 6.16
CA VAL A 57 -1.74 18.38 5.40
C VAL A 57 -1.76 17.70 4.03
N ASN A 58 -0.61 17.66 3.34
CA ASN A 58 -0.51 17.00 2.03
C ASN A 58 -0.76 15.49 2.15
N ASN A 59 -0.13 14.84 3.13
CA ASN A 59 -0.34 13.41 3.39
C ASN A 59 -1.80 13.10 3.77
N TYR A 60 -2.48 14.00 4.46
CA TYR A 60 -3.88 13.82 4.79
C TYR A 60 -4.79 14.00 3.56
N ALA A 61 -4.53 14.99 2.72
CA ALA A 61 -5.28 15.18 1.48
C ALA A 61 -5.11 14.01 0.52
N GLU A 62 -3.90 13.46 0.42
CA GLU A 62 -3.61 12.24 -0.32
C GLU A 62 -4.35 11.02 0.27
N TYR A 63 -4.35 10.87 1.59
CA TYR A 63 -5.10 9.82 2.28
C TYR A 63 -6.60 9.88 1.95
N GLU A 64 -7.25 11.05 2.04
CA GLU A 64 -8.67 11.21 1.69
C GLU A 64 -8.95 10.82 0.23
N GLN A 65 -8.06 11.19 -0.70
CA GLN A 65 -8.20 10.81 -2.10
C GLN A 65 -8.08 9.29 -2.31
N LEU A 66 -7.14 8.65 -1.63
CA LEU A 66 -6.93 7.20 -1.70
C LEU A 66 -8.10 6.43 -1.07
N VAL A 67 -8.63 6.91 0.05
CA VAL A 67 -9.86 6.36 0.66
C VAL A 67 -11.01 6.40 -0.34
N GLY A 68 -11.24 7.53 -1.03
CA GLY A 68 -12.27 7.64 -2.06
C GLY A 68 -12.08 6.66 -3.21
N GLY A 69 -10.83 6.39 -3.60
CA GLY A 69 -10.48 5.35 -4.58
C GLY A 69 -10.84 3.94 -4.09
N VAL A 70 -10.49 3.60 -2.87
CA VAL A 70 -10.83 2.32 -2.22
C VAL A 70 -12.35 2.15 -2.10
N GLU A 71 -13.07 3.16 -1.63
CA GLU A 71 -14.54 3.13 -1.52
C GLU A 71 -15.22 2.91 -2.88
N THR A 72 -14.71 3.52 -3.93
CA THR A 72 -15.25 3.38 -5.28
C THR A 72 -15.08 1.96 -5.81
N LEU A 73 -13.92 1.34 -5.60
CA LEU A 73 -13.58 0.01 -6.13
C LEU A 73 -14.16 -1.11 -5.26
N PHE A 74 -13.96 -1.05 -3.96
CA PHE A 74 -14.31 -2.13 -3.02
C PHE A 74 -15.70 -1.97 -2.39
N LYS A 75 -16.36 -0.83 -2.54
CA LYS A 75 -17.75 -0.60 -2.08
C LYS A 75 -17.95 -1.03 -0.61
N GLN A 76 -18.79 -2.05 -0.39
CA GLN A 76 -19.08 -2.58 0.95
C GLN A 76 -17.87 -3.21 1.66
N SER A 77 -16.82 -3.55 0.94
CA SER A 77 -15.58 -4.12 1.50
C SER A 77 -14.48 -3.06 1.69
N ALA A 78 -14.78 -1.77 1.43
CA ALA A 78 -13.81 -0.68 1.57
C ALA A 78 -13.24 -0.57 2.99
N ASP A 79 -14.08 -0.73 4.02
CA ASP A 79 -13.65 -0.69 5.43
C ASP A 79 -12.61 -1.78 5.74
N VAL A 80 -12.74 -2.96 5.12
CA VAL A 80 -11.78 -4.07 5.28
C VAL A 80 -10.43 -3.68 4.68
N VAL A 81 -10.42 -3.13 3.47
CA VAL A 81 -9.20 -2.65 2.80
C VAL A 81 -8.54 -1.53 3.61
N GLN A 82 -9.30 -0.60 4.17
CA GLN A 82 -8.79 0.45 5.04
C GLN A 82 -8.19 -0.11 6.34
N GLN A 83 -8.77 -1.18 6.91
CA GLN A 83 -8.20 -1.88 8.06
C GLN A 83 -6.88 -2.58 7.71
N TYR A 84 -6.78 -3.20 6.55
CA TYR A 84 -5.52 -3.76 6.05
C TYR A 84 -4.48 -2.64 5.87
N ALA A 85 -4.84 -1.52 5.23
CA ALA A 85 -3.98 -0.36 5.08
C ALA A 85 -3.45 0.18 6.42
N ALA A 86 -4.34 0.27 7.43
CA ALA A 86 -3.95 0.72 8.77
C ALA A 86 -2.95 -0.23 9.48
N ASN A 87 -2.90 -1.50 9.08
CA ASN A 87 -1.98 -2.51 9.60
C ASN A 87 -0.77 -2.79 8.70
N ALA A 88 -0.72 -2.23 7.49
CA ALA A 88 0.28 -2.51 6.46
C ALA A 88 1.73 -2.27 6.93
N TYR A 89 1.95 -1.37 7.89
CA TYR A 89 3.26 -1.15 8.49
C TYR A 89 3.80 -2.37 9.27
N LYS A 90 2.92 -3.29 9.69
CA LYS A 90 3.30 -4.55 10.35
C LYS A 90 3.42 -5.71 9.38
N THR A 91 2.51 -5.79 8.41
CA THR A 91 2.38 -6.94 7.50
C THR A 91 3.27 -6.80 6.28
N ALA A 92 3.40 -5.58 5.74
CA ALA A 92 4.11 -5.31 4.50
C ALA A 92 5.20 -4.23 4.63
N GLY A 93 5.38 -3.62 5.83
CA GLY A 93 6.40 -2.60 6.05
C GLY A 93 6.16 -1.27 5.33
N MET A 94 4.93 -1.02 4.86
CA MET A 94 4.57 0.17 4.09
C MET A 94 3.55 1.07 4.81
N SER A 95 3.43 2.32 4.38
CA SER A 95 2.44 3.25 4.93
C SER A 95 1.02 2.91 4.44
N ALA A 96 -0.02 3.41 5.14
CA ALA A 96 -1.40 3.23 4.71
C ALA A 96 -1.67 3.84 3.31
N ASN A 97 -1.07 4.99 2.99
CA ASN A 97 -1.19 5.61 1.68
C ASN A 97 -0.61 4.72 0.59
N GLU A 98 0.62 4.27 0.78
CA GLU A 98 1.32 3.37 -0.15
C GLU A 98 0.56 2.06 -0.36
N TYR A 99 -0.01 1.48 0.71
CA TYR A 99 -0.88 0.31 0.62
C TYR A 99 -2.11 0.60 -0.26
N MET A 100 -2.84 1.69 0.03
CA MET A 100 -4.05 2.03 -0.73
C MET A 100 -3.75 2.39 -2.19
N GLU A 101 -2.63 3.06 -2.45
CA GLU A 101 -2.16 3.33 -3.81
C GLU A 101 -1.87 2.01 -4.55
N THR A 102 -1.11 1.12 -3.92
CA THR A 102 -0.75 -0.18 -4.50
C THR A 102 -2.00 -1.01 -4.77
N VAL A 103 -2.88 -1.18 -3.79
CA VAL A 103 -4.08 -2.01 -3.95
C VAL A 103 -5.00 -1.48 -5.05
N THR A 104 -5.21 -0.18 -5.14
CA THR A 104 -6.08 0.42 -6.17
C THR A 104 -5.51 0.29 -7.57
N SER A 105 -4.18 0.19 -7.72
CA SER A 105 -3.50 0.10 -9.01
C SER A 105 -3.84 -1.17 -9.80
N PHE A 106 -4.23 -2.28 -9.14
CA PHE A 106 -4.55 -3.56 -9.78
C PHE A 106 -5.94 -4.12 -9.40
N SER A 107 -6.68 -3.48 -8.50
CA SER A 107 -7.98 -3.96 -8.01
C SER A 107 -9.02 -4.19 -9.12
N ALA A 108 -9.02 -3.38 -10.19
CA ALA A 108 -9.95 -3.56 -11.29
C ALA A 108 -9.80 -4.94 -11.96
N SER A 109 -8.57 -5.42 -12.11
CA SER A 109 -8.28 -6.74 -12.66
C SER A 109 -8.65 -7.87 -11.71
N LEU A 110 -8.44 -7.70 -10.39
CA LEU A 110 -8.93 -8.65 -9.39
C LEU A 110 -10.45 -8.74 -9.38
N LEU A 111 -11.14 -7.61 -9.34
CA LEU A 111 -12.61 -7.57 -9.37
C LEU A 111 -13.16 -8.21 -10.63
N GLN A 112 -12.51 -8.01 -11.77
CA GLN A 112 -12.89 -8.67 -13.02
C GLN A 112 -12.70 -10.19 -12.95
N SER A 113 -11.59 -10.68 -12.40
CA SER A 113 -11.29 -12.10 -12.25
C SER A 113 -12.22 -12.81 -11.25
N LEU A 114 -12.80 -12.06 -10.32
CA LEU A 114 -13.63 -12.57 -9.22
C LEU A 114 -15.11 -12.19 -9.40
N ASP A 115 -15.57 -11.92 -10.64
CA ASP A 115 -16.95 -11.59 -10.98
C ASP A 115 -17.54 -10.42 -10.14
N GLY A 116 -16.68 -9.52 -9.68
CA GLY A 116 -17.05 -8.36 -8.88
C GLY A 116 -17.22 -8.66 -7.38
N ASP A 117 -16.78 -9.81 -6.88
CA ASP A 117 -16.75 -10.10 -5.45
C ASP A 117 -15.70 -9.21 -4.75
N THR A 118 -16.21 -8.15 -4.11
CA THR A 118 -15.35 -7.15 -3.44
C THR A 118 -14.70 -7.68 -2.17
N ALA A 119 -15.31 -8.67 -1.49
CA ALA A 119 -14.75 -9.27 -0.30
C ALA A 119 -13.57 -10.19 -0.65
N ALA A 120 -13.75 -11.09 -1.62
CA ALA A 120 -12.68 -11.91 -2.14
C ALA A 120 -11.54 -11.05 -2.72
N ALA A 121 -11.87 -10.00 -3.49
CA ALA A 121 -10.88 -9.10 -4.06
C ALA A 121 -10.04 -8.38 -2.98
N ALA A 122 -10.63 -8.01 -1.85
CA ALA A 122 -9.90 -7.42 -0.73
C ALA A 122 -8.89 -8.40 -0.11
N GLU A 123 -9.29 -9.66 0.09
CA GLU A 123 -8.42 -10.71 0.64
C GLU A 123 -7.26 -11.05 -0.32
N TYR A 124 -7.57 -11.23 -1.61
CA TYR A 124 -6.52 -11.48 -2.62
C TYR A 124 -5.54 -10.32 -2.75
N ALA A 125 -6.03 -9.09 -2.67
CA ALA A 125 -5.21 -7.90 -2.74
C ALA A 125 -4.26 -7.77 -1.53
N ASP A 126 -4.75 -8.00 -0.31
CA ASP A 126 -3.94 -7.95 0.90
C ASP A 126 -2.84 -9.01 0.89
N ARG A 127 -3.18 -10.23 0.47
CA ARG A 127 -2.20 -11.31 0.30
C ARG A 127 -1.16 -10.96 -0.75
N ALA A 128 -1.58 -10.47 -1.93
CA ALA A 128 -0.64 -10.08 -2.97
C ALA A 128 0.33 -8.99 -2.52
N ILE A 129 -0.12 -7.99 -1.74
CA ILE A 129 0.74 -6.94 -1.20
C ILE A 129 1.71 -7.50 -0.15
N THR A 130 1.27 -8.43 0.68
CA THR A 130 2.13 -9.12 1.63
C THR A 130 3.20 -9.93 0.90
N ASP A 131 2.81 -10.69 -0.12
CA ASP A 131 3.72 -11.47 -0.96
C ASP A 131 4.76 -10.59 -1.68
N MET A 132 4.35 -9.40 -2.16
CA MET A 132 5.29 -8.42 -2.74
C MET A 132 6.35 -7.98 -1.72
N ALA A 133 5.93 -7.68 -0.48
CA ALA A 133 6.82 -7.24 0.57
C ALA A 133 7.77 -8.36 1.03
N ASP A 134 7.25 -9.56 1.19
CA ASP A 134 8.05 -10.74 1.57
C ASP A 134 9.07 -11.10 0.50
N ASN A 135 8.66 -11.04 -0.78
CA ASN A 135 9.57 -11.22 -1.91
C ASN A 135 10.68 -10.17 -1.91
N ALA A 136 10.32 -8.88 -1.76
CA ALA A 136 11.29 -7.79 -1.69
C ALA A 136 12.33 -8.04 -0.59
N ASN A 137 11.86 -8.39 0.61
CA ASN A 137 12.72 -8.65 1.76
C ASN A 137 13.61 -9.89 1.57
N LYS A 138 13.07 -10.97 1.04
CA LYS A 138 13.78 -12.26 0.90
C LYS A 138 14.75 -12.24 -0.27
N MET A 139 14.33 -11.73 -1.42
CA MET A 139 15.08 -11.77 -2.66
C MET A 139 15.95 -10.52 -2.87
N GLY A 140 15.78 -9.49 -2.02
CA GLY A 140 16.52 -8.23 -2.14
C GLY A 140 16.21 -7.47 -3.43
N THR A 141 14.97 -7.55 -3.90
CA THR A 141 14.48 -6.75 -5.03
C THR A 141 13.82 -5.49 -4.47
N ASP A 142 13.95 -4.41 -5.21
CA ASP A 142 13.25 -3.17 -4.90
C ASP A 142 11.73 -3.38 -4.96
N ILE A 143 11.01 -2.93 -3.93
CA ILE A 143 9.56 -3.14 -3.82
C ILE A 143 8.78 -2.52 -4.98
N GLU A 144 9.17 -1.34 -5.45
CA GLU A 144 8.55 -0.67 -6.59
C GLU A 144 8.67 -1.51 -7.88
N SER A 145 9.81 -2.18 -8.07
CA SER A 145 10.02 -3.09 -9.21
C SER A 145 9.07 -4.29 -9.16
N ILE A 146 8.76 -4.80 -7.96
CA ILE A 146 7.81 -5.91 -7.77
C ILE A 146 6.37 -5.41 -7.98
N GLN A 147 6.01 -4.26 -7.41
CA GLN A 147 4.70 -3.63 -7.62
C GLN A 147 4.42 -3.39 -9.11
N ASN A 148 5.41 -2.89 -9.86
CA ASN A 148 5.32 -2.71 -11.30
C ASN A 148 5.13 -4.03 -12.06
N ALA A 149 5.75 -5.13 -11.61
CA ALA A 149 5.52 -6.45 -12.17
C ALA A 149 4.07 -6.91 -11.97
N TYR A 150 3.52 -6.81 -10.76
CA TYR A 150 2.13 -7.16 -10.49
C TYR A 150 1.12 -6.29 -11.27
N GLN A 151 1.38 -4.98 -11.40
CA GLN A 151 0.57 -4.10 -12.27
C GLN A 151 0.68 -4.50 -13.74
N GLY A 152 1.84 -4.98 -14.18
CA GLY A 152 2.04 -5.57 -15.51
C GLY A 152 1.19 -6.82 -15.69
N PHE A 153 1.22 -7.75 -14.75
CA PHE A 153 0.44 -8.99 -14.79
C PHE A 153 -1.07 -8.72 -14.87
N ALA A 154 -1.55 -7.72 -14.14
CA ALA A 154 -2.93 -7.25 -14.22
C ALA A 154 -3.36 -6.78 -15.62
N LYS A 155 -2.40 -6.42 -16.46
CA LYS A 155 -2.57 -6.02 -17.87
C LYS A 155 -2.12 -7.11 -18.87
N GLN A 156 -1.93 -8.35 -18.39
CA GLN A 156 -1.39 -9.48 -19.16
C GLN A 156 -0.02 -9.21 -19.79
N ASN A 157 0.79 -8.39 -19.13
CA ASN A 157 2.17 -8.12 -19.49
C ASN A 157 3.11 -8.80 -18.49
N TYR A 158 3.81 -9.83 -18.93
CA TYR A 158 4.64 -10.70 -18.09
C TYR A 158 6.14 -10.37 -18.18
N THR A 159 6.52 -9.29 -18.89
CA THR A 159 7.93 -8.95 -19.16
C THR A 159 8.76 -8.67 -17.90
N MET A 160 8.10 -8.37 -16.78
CA MET A 160 8.76 -8.10 -15.49
C MET A 160 8.65 -9.26 -14.48
N LEU A 161 8.28 -10.48 -14.93
CA LEU A 161 8.19 -11.64 -14.03
C LEU A 161 9.55 -11.98 -13.39
N ASP A 162 10.64 -11.76 -14.11
CA ASP A 162 12.01 -11.96 -13.62
C ASP A 162 12.40 -11.04 -12.46
N ASN A 163 11.71 -9.91 -12.25
CA ASN A 163 11.91 -9.05 -11.09
C ASN A 163 11.62 -9.78 -9.77
N LEU A 164 10.73 -10.76 -9.76
CA LEU A 164 10.39 -11.55 -8.59
C LEU A 164 11.53 -12.53 -8.21
N LYS A 165 12.49 -12.78 -9.11
CA LYS A 165 13.65 -13.70 -8.90
C LYS A 165 13.26 -15.12 -8.48
N LEU A 166 12.07 -15.59 -8.86
CA LEU A 166 11.57 -16.93 -8.55
C LEU A 166 12.09 -18.03 -9.53
N GLY A 167 13.03 -17.69 -10.39
CA GLY A 167 13.58 -18.61 -11.39
C GLY A 167 12.82 -18.67 -12.70
N TYR A 168 11.95 -17.69 -12.95
CA TYR A 168 11.19 -17.55 -14.20
C TYR A 168 11.65 -16.30 -14.95
N GLY A 169 11.68 -16.38 -16.30
CA GLY A 169 12.00 -15.26 -17.17
C GLY A 169 10.77 -14.35 -17.43
N GLY A 170 11.01 -13.19 -18.02
CA GLY A 170 9.97 -12.20 -18.32
C GLY A 170 9.21 -12.49 -19.62
N THR A 171 8.59 -13.66 -19.77
CA THR A 171 7.78 -14.01 -20.94
C THR A 171 6.45 -14.67 -20.56
N LYS A 172 5.52 -14.74 -21.51
CA LYS A 172 4.24 -15.41 -21.29
C LYS A 172 4.42 -16.90 -21.02
N GLU A 173 5.30 -17.55 -21.74
CA GLU A 173 5.61 -18.97 -21.59
C GLU A 173 6.20 -19.28 -20.20
N GLU A 174 6.97 -18.34 -19.65
CA GLU A 174 7.50 -18.49 -18.30
C GLU A 174 6.44 -18.26 -17.22
N MET A 175 5.45 -17.38 -17.45
CA MET A 175 4.29 -17.28 -16.59
C MET A 175 3.45 -18.55 -16.65
N GLU A 176 3.20 -19.12 -17.83
CA GLU A 176 2.51 -20.41 -17.99
C GLU A 176 3.25 -21.55 -17.26
N ARG A 177 4.59 -21.52 -17.27
CA ARG A 177 5.42 -22.47 -16.51
C ARG A 177 5.27 -22.29 -15.01
N LEU A 178 5.22 -21.03 -14.51
CA LEU A 178 4.98 -20.74 -13.10
C LEU A 178 3.61 -21.28 -12.66
N LEU A 179 2.56 -21.05 -13.45
CA LEU A 179 1.22 -21.56 -13.15
C LEU A 179 1.21 -23.11 -13.10
N ALA A 180 1.86 -23.76 -14.07
CA ALA A 180 1.97 -25.23 -14.09
C ALA A 180 2.78 -25.79 -12.91
N ASP A 181 3.78 -25.06 -12.43
CA ASP A 181 4.54 -25.46 -11.23
C ASP A 181 3.70 -25.25 -9.95
N ALA A 182 2.93 -24.15 -9.86
CA ALA A 182 1.97 -23.93 -8.78
C ALA A 182 0.87 -24.99 -8.75
N GLU A 183 0.36 -25.42 -9.91
CA GLU A 183 -0.61 -26.53 -10.03
C GLU A 183 -0.04 -27.84 -9.46
N LYS A 184 1.21 -28.17 -9.75
CA LYS A 184 1.86 -29.37 -9.19
C LYS A 184 1.97 -29.33 -7.66
N ILE A 185 2.13 -28.14 -7.08
CA ILE A 185 2.27 -27.95 -5.64
C ILE A 185 0.89 -27.98 -4.96
N SER A 186 -0.09 -27.23 -5.48
CA SER A 186 -1.41 -27.05 -4.86
C SER A 186 -2.46 -28.09 -5.28
N GLY A 187 -2.29 -28.70 -6.47
CA GLY A 187 -3.30 -29.52 -7.10
C GLY A 187 -4.47 -28.73 -7.71
N ILE A 188 -4.36 -27.41 -7.82
CA ILE A 188 -5.37 -26.50 -8.37
C ILE A 188 -4.91 -26.04 -9.75
N GLU A 189 -5.79 -26.10 -10.77
CA GLU A 189 -5.54 -25.56 -12.10
C GLU A 189 -5.69 -24.03 -12.07
N TYR A 190 -4.76 -23.32 -12.73
CA TYR A 190 -4.71 -21.85 -12.79
C TYR A 190 -4.84 -21.35 -14.22
N ASP A 191 -5.70 -20.34 -14.43
CA ASP A 191 -5.92 -19.70 -15.73
C ASP A 191 -5.06 -18.43 -15.87
N ILE A 192 -4.18 -18.40 -16.85
CA ILE A 192 -3.32 -17.23 -17.14
C ILE A 192 -4.13 -15.97 -17.51
N SER A 193 -5.39 -16.10 -17.91
CA SER A 193 -6.28 -14.96 -18.18
C SER A 193 -6.91 -14.37 -16.90
N SER A 194 -6.89 -15.12 -15.80
CA SER A 194 -7.40 -14.72 -14.50
C SER A 194 -6.28 -14.08 -13.67
N TYR A 195 -6.42 -12.81 -13.33
CA TYR A 195 -5.42 -12.14 -12.48
C TYR A 195 -5.41 -12.69 -11.05
N ALA A 196 -6.56 -13.12 -10.53
CA ALA A 196 -6.65 -13.79 -9.24
C ALA A 196 -5.85 -15.10 -9.24
N ASP A 197 -5.96 -15.91 -10.31
CA ASP A 197 -5.20 -17.17 -10.44
C ASP A 197 -3.69 -16.91 -10.55
N ILE A 198 -3.28 -15.87 -11.28
CA ILE A 198 -1.88 -15.47 -11.37
C ILE A 198 -1.32 -15.12 -9.99
N THR A 199 -2.03 -14.29 -9.22
CA THR A 199 -1.58 -13.89 -7.88
C THR A 199 -1.54 -15.07 -6.92
N GLU A 200 -2.52 -15.97 -6.99
CA GLU A 200 -2.56 -17.21 -6.21
C GLU A 200 -1.39 -18.14 -6.56
N ALA A 201 -1.13 -18.35 -7.84
CA ALA A 201 -0.03 -19.19 -8.29
C ALA A 201 1.34 -18.65 -7.82
N ILE A 202 1.54 -17.33 -7.87
CA ILE A 202 2.75 -16.68 -7.35
C ILE A 202 2.85 -16.93 -5.83
N HIS A 203 1.77 -16.76 -5.08
CA HIS A 203 1.72 -17.04 -3.64
C HIS A 203 2.15 -18.49 -3.33
N VAL A 204 1.60 -19.46 -4.05
CA VAL A 204 1.92 -20.88 -3.87
C VAL A 204 3.41 -21.16 -4.11
N VAL A 205 3.96 -20.62 -5.20
CA VAL A 205 5.39 -20.79 -5.52
C VAL A 205 6.28 -20.10 -4.48
N GLN A 206 5.95 -18.90 -4.05
CA GLN A 206 6.71 -18.18 -3.01
C GLN A 206 6.68 -18.92 -1.68
N THR A 207 5.51 -19.40 -1.28
CA THR A 207 5.35 -20.20 -0.04
C THR A 207 6.21 -21.46 -0.07
N GLU A 208 6.24 -22.20 -1.19
CA GLU A 208 7.08 -23.38 -1.36
C GLU A 208 8.57 -23.04 -1.28
N MET A 209 8.96 -21.85 -1.75
CA MET A 209 10.33 -21.35 -1.65
C MET A 209 10.68 -20.79 -0.25
N GLY A 210 9.73 -20.74 0.67
CA GLY A 210 9.89 -20.18 2.02
C GLY A 210 10.00 -18.65 2.03
N ILE A 211 9.28 -18.01 1.13
CA ILE A 211 9.16 -16.55 1.03
C ILE A 211 7.85 -16.14 1.70
#